data_5b65dbd1a179d8c155e0ef756419b458
#
_entry.id   5b65dbd1a179d8c155e0ef756419b458
#
_cell.length_a   1.000
_cell.length_b   1.000
_cell.length_c   1.000
_cell.angle_alpha   90.00
_cell.angle_beta   90.00
_cell.angle_gamma   90.00
#
_symmetry.space_group_name_H-M   'P 1'
#
loop_
_entity.id
_entity.type
_entity.pdbx_description
1 polymer ?
#
loop_
_entity_poly.entity_id
_entity_poly.type
_entity_poly.pdbx_seq_one_letter_code
_entity_poly.pdbx_strand_id
1 'polypeptide(L)'
;NDIAVVKGVSAANAEKIKIEDGCCWLDAMEGEREVIIPGAGGRPPEVCTRSEICEIIEPRMQEIFTMIRDEIIDRANLQLSGNIILTGGGALMPGVVQLAESVFGTTAVRIGVPGDFGGIREEYRRPDFATAVGLVNGYFEEFCGPDSPNKKSKKGQNEKHSDEMGLIQKFFKKFF
;
A
#
# COMPACT_ATOMS: atom_id res chain seq x y z
N ASN A 1 -0.44 15.46 -0.76
CA ASN A 1 -0.10 16.88 -0.62
C ASN A 1 -1.05 17.79 -1.41
N ASP A 2 -1.51 17.38 -2.58
CA ASP A 2 -2.32 18.20 -3.51
C ASP A 2 -3.66 18.62 -2.91
N ILE A 3 -4.37 17.71 -2.22
CA ILE A 3 -5.59 18.05 -1.49
C ILE A 3 -5.31 19.15 -0.44
N ALA A 4 -4.19 19.06 0.28
CA ALA A 4 -3.83 20.05 1.29
C ALA A 4 -3.64 21.43 0.66
N VAL A 5 -2.99 21.51 -0.49
CA VAL A 5 -2.73 22.75 -1.22
C VAL A 5 -4.02 23.31 -1.83
N VAL A 6 -4.77 22.50 -2.58
CA VAL A 6 -5.97 22.93 -3.30
C VAL A 6 -7.10 23.34 -2.35
N LYS A 7 -7.33 22.55 -1.30
CA LYS A 7 -8.40 22.83 -0.31
C LYS A 7 -7.93 23.68 0.87
N GLY A 8 -6.64 24.02 0.95
CA GLY A 8 -6.09 24.87 2.00
C GLY A 8 -6.20 24.28 3.41
N VAL A 9 -6.05 22.96 3.56
CA VAL A 9 -6.16 22.25 4.83
C VAL A 9 -4.81 21.72 5.30
N SER A 10 -4.73 21.32 6.57
CA SER A 10 -3.54 20.65 7.10
C SER A 10 -3.28 19.30 6.40
N ALA A 11 -2.03 18.88 6.36
CA ALA A 11 -1.66 17.56 5.80
C ALA A 11 -2.42 16.41 6.48
N ALA A 12 -2.68 16.51 7.79
CA ALA A 12 -3.45 15.49 8.53
C ALA A 12 -4.91 15.43 8.08
N ASN A 13 -5.55 16.59 7.86
CA ASN A 13 -6.92 16.63 7.34
C ASN A 13 -6.99 16.16 5.89
N ALA A 14 -6.02 16.54 5.04
CA ALA A 14 -5.95 16.08 3.67
C ALA A 14 -5.78 14.56 3.58
N GLU A 15 -4.97 13.96 4.47
CA GLU A 15 -4.81 12.50 4.55
C GLU A 15 -6.10 11.80 4.97
N LYS A 16 -6.81 12.36 5.94
CA LYS A 16 -8.12 11.85 6.36
C LYS A 16 -9.13 11.88 5.22
N ILE A 17 -9.26 13.02 4.53
CA ILE A 17 -10.14 13.17 3.37
C ILE A 17 -9.77 12.15 2.27
N LYS A 18 -8.48 11.99 1.98
CA LYS A 18 -8.00 11.01 0.99
C LYS A 18 -8.42 9.58 1.35
N ILE A 19 -8.30 9.19 2.62
CA ILE A 19 -8.63 7.83 3.08
C ILE A 19 -10.14 7.59 3.06
N GLU A 20 -10.93 8.57 3.48
CA GLU A 20 -12.39 8.43 3.64
C GLU A 20 -13.15 8.64 2.32
N ASP A 21 -12.73 9.63 1.53
CA ASP A 21 -13.48 10.11 0.35
C ASP A 21 -12.71 9.97 -0.97
N GLY A 22 -11.41 9.63 -0.91
CA GLY A 22 -10.56 9.57 -2.09
C GLY A 22 -10.99 8.54 -3.12
N CYS A 23 -10.84 8.91 -4.38
CA CYS A 23 -10.98 8.06 -5.56
C CYS A 23 -9.97 8.58 -6.60
N CYS A 24 -9.38 7.69 -7.38
CA CYS A 24 -8.44 8.10 -8.41
C CYS A 24 -8.90 7.78 -9.85
N TRP A 25 -10.17 7.43 -10.02
CA TRP A 25 -10.80 7.21 -11.31
C TRP A 25 -12.28 7.58 -11.22
N LEU A 26 -12.65 8.70 -11.82
CA LEU A 26 -13.99 9.29 -11.66
C LEU A 26 -15.11 8.32 -12.06
N ASP A 27 -14.93 7.61 -13.17
CA ASP A 27 -15.92 6.64 -13.68
C ASP A 27 -16.11 5.41 -12.79
N ALA A 28 -15.13 5.13 -11.89
CA ALA A 28 -15.23 4.04 -10.91
C ALA A 28 -15.74 4.51 -9.55
N MET A 29 -16.11 5.77 -9.42
CA MET A 29 -16.60 6.32 -8.17
C MET A 29 -18.02 5.81 -7.87
N GLU A 30 -18.18 5.10 -6.77
CA GLU A 30 -19.47 4.65 -6.29
C GLU A 30 -20.15 5.75 -5.46
N GLY A 31 -21.16 6.36 -6.04
CA GLY A 31 -22.02 7.34 -5.36
C GLY A 31 -21.35 8.69 -5.12
N GLU A 32 -22.11 9.74 -5.37
CA GLU A 32 -21.75 11.11 -5.03
C GLU A 32 -22.16 11.39 -3.58
N ARG A 33 -21.31 12.10 -2.84
CA ARG A 33 -21.61 12.56 -1.48
C ARG A 33 -20.93 13.89 -1.18
N GLU A 34 -21.48 14.60 -0.22
CA GLU A 34 -20.86 15.81 0.31
C GLU A 34 -19.68 15.46 1.23
N VAL A 35 -18.59 16.18 1.05
CA VAL A 35 -17.37 16.08 1.84
C VAL A 35 -17.16 17.40 2.58
N ILE A 36 -17.08 17.35 3.89
CA ILE A 36 -16.85 18.53 4.72
C ILE A 36 -15.36 18.78 4.83
N ILE A 37 -14.91 19.89 4.28
CA ILE A 37 -13.55 20.37 4.38
C ILE A 37 -13.39 21.23 5.64
N PRO A 38 -12.59 20.83 6.62
CA PRO A 38 -12.41 21.60 7.84
C PRO A 38 -11.83 23.00 7.54
N GLY A 39 -12.40 24.03 8.14
CA GLY A 39 -11.87 25.38 8.03
C GLY A 39 -10.46 25.48 8.65
N ALA A 40 -9.60 26.29 8.06
CA ALA A 40 -8.25 26.54 8.56
C ALA A 40 -8.00 28.07 8.67
N GLY A 41 -7.23 28.49 9.67
CA GLY A 41 -6.87 29.90 9.83
C GLY A 41 -8.04 30.85 10.05
N GLY A 42 -9.10 30.40 10.74
CA GLY A 42 -10.31 31.20 11.01
C GLY A 42 -11.34 31.18 9.87
N ARG A 43 -11.11 30.45 8.79
CA ARG A 43 -12.11 30.22 7.74
C ARG A 43 -13.16 29.22 8.21
N PRO A 44 -14.45 29.40 7.84
CA PRO A 44 -15.49 28.40 8.13
C PRO A 44 -15.22 27.10 7.36
N PRO A 45 -15.81 25.98 7.79
CA PRO A 45 -15.83 24.76 7.00
C PRO A 45 -16.46 24.99 5.62
N GLU A 46 -15.93 24.33 4.61
CA GLU A 46 -16.46 24.33 3.23
C GLU A 46 -17.03 22.95 2.93
N VAL A 47 -18.08 22.90 2.12
CA VAL A 47 -18.65 21.64 1.60
C VAL A 47 -18.25 21.53 0.13
N CYS A 48 -17.68 20.41 -0.23
CA CYS A 48 -17.41 20.06 -1.62
C CYS A 48 -17.98 18.67 -1.95
N THR A 49 -17.94 18.29 -3.21
CA THR A 49 -18.39 16.96 -3.63
C THR A 49 -17.23 15.96 -3.61
N ARG A 50 -17.54 14.67 -3.53
CA ARG A 50 -16.54 13.61 -3.64
C ARG A 50 -15.85 13.62 -5.00
N SER A 51 -16.60 13.96 -6.09
CA SER A 51 -16.04 14.14 -7.41
C SER A 51 -14.95 15.22 -7.46
N GLU A 52 -15.13 16.36 -6.78
CA GLU A 52 -14.08 17.38 -6.69
C GLU A 52 -12.80 16.87 -6.03
N ILE A 53 -12.91 15.98 -5.05
CA ILE A 53 -11.73 15.33 -4.43
C ILE A 53 -11.08 14.37 -5.42
N CYS A 54 -11.87 13.62 -6.18
CA CYS A 54 -11.36 12.73 -7.22
C CYS A 54 -10.60 13.50 -8.30
N GLU A 55 -11.14 14.62 -8.78
CA GLU A 55 -10.50 15.51 -9.76
C GLU A 55 -9.13 16.05 -9.33
N ILE A 56 -8.89 16.14 -8.00
CA ILE A 56 -7.58 16.50 -7.46
C ILE A 56 -6.63 15.29 -7.44
N ILE A 57 -7.15 14.10 -7.10
CA ILE A 57 -6.34 12.89 -6.90
C ILE A 57 -5.97 12.23 -8.23
N GLU A 58 -6.91 12.12 -9.15
CA GLU A 58 -6.76 11.38 -10.42
C GLU A 58 -5.56 11.87 -11.24
N PRO A 59 -5.37 13.19 -11.52
CA PRO A 59 -4.23 13.67 -12.29
C PRO A 59 -2.89 13.36 -11.62
N ARG A 60 -2.83 13.43 -10.29
CA ARG A 60 -1.62 13.12 -9.53
C ARG A 60 -1.29 11.63 -9.58
N MET A 61 -2.28 10.78 -9.45
CA MET A 61 -2.07 9.34 -9.55
C MET A 61 -1.68 8.93 -10.98
N GLN A 62 -2.28 9.56 -11.99
CA GLN A 62 -1.91 9.38 -13.38
C GLN A 62 -0.47 9.79 -13.66
N GLU A 63 -0.03 10.94 -13.13
CA GLU A 63 1.36 11.40 -13.22
C GLU A 63 2.32 10.37 -12.60
N ILE A 64 2.04 9.89 -11.39
CA ILE A 64 2.86 8.90 -10.69
C ILE A 64 2.97 7.61 -11.52
N PHE A 65 1.87 7.07 -12.03
CA PHE A 65 1.88 5.86 -12.84
C PHE A 65 2.59 6.07 -14.17
N THR A 66 2.45 7.25 -14.79
CA THR A 66 3.16 7.61 -16.02
C THR A 66 4.68 7.63 -15.78
N MET A 67 5.13 8.28 -14.71
CA MET A 67 6.55 8.32 -14.35
C MET A 67 7.11 6.90 -14.10
N ILE A 68 6.35 6.06 -13.39
CA ILE A 68 6.75 4.67 -13.14
C ILE A 68 6.83 3.86 -14.43
N ARG A 69 5.82 3.99 -15.30
CA ARG A 69 5.80 3.33 -16.62
C ARG A 69 7.01 3.71 -17.45
N ASP A 70 7.28 5.01 -17.56
CA ASP A 70 8.34 5.52 -18.40
C ASP A 70 9.72 5.07 -17.85
N GLU A 71 9.92 5.10 -16.53
CA GLU A 71 11.13 4.60 -15.88
C GLU A 71 11.36 3.09 -16.10
N ILE A 72 10.28 2.29 -16.09
CA ILE A 72 10.38 0.84 -16.37
C ILE A 72 10.75 0.61 -17.84
N ILE A 73 10.12 1.32 -18.77
CA ILE A 73 10.40 1.19 -20.20
C ILE A 73 11.86 1.57 -20.49
N ASP A 74 12.31 2.70 -19.95
CA ASP A 74 13.66 3.21 -20.19
C ASP A 74 14.75 2.27 -19.62
N ARG A 75 14.54 1.73 -18.42
CA ARG A 75 15.54 0.84 -17.78
C ARG A 75 15.51 -0.58 -18.29
N ALA A 76 14.34 -1.12 -18.53
CA ALA A 76 14.18 -2.53 -18.86
C ALA A 76 14.20 -2.79 -20.37
N ASN A 77 14.03 -1.74 -21.19
CA ASN A 77 13.82 -1.84 -22.65
C ASN A 77 12.73 -2.89 -23.02
N LEU A 78 11.71 -3.00 -22.15
CA LEU A 78 10.64 -3.99 -22.23
C LEU A 78 9.32 -3.29 -22.53
N GLN A 79 8.55 -3.87 -23.45
CA GLN A 79 7.12 -3.56 -23.52
C GLN A 79 6.43 -4.17 -22.29
N LEU A 80 5.65 -3.35 -21.58
CA LEU A 80 4.88 -3.78 -20.42
C LEU A 80 3.68 -4.65 -20.88
N SER A 81 3.96 -5.90 -21.23
CA SER A 81 2.96 -6.90 -21.62
C SER A 81 2.64 -7.91 -20.50
N GLY A 82 3.27 -7.76 -19.36
CA GLY A 82 3.15 -8.68 -18.23
C GLY A 82 2.09 -8.27 -17.20
N ASN A 83 1.92 -9.11 -16.19
CA ASN A 83 1.06 -8.84 -15.05
C ASN A 83 1.61 -7.72 -14.17
N ILE A 84 0.82 -6.69 -13.93
CA ILE A 84 1.13 -5.61 -13.01
C ILE A 84 0.44 -5.89 -11.69
N ILE A 85 1.20 -5.83 -10.60
CA ILE A 85 0.69 -6.06 -9.26
C ILE A 85 0.87 -4.77 -8.46
N LEU A 86 -0.25 -4.19 -8.03
CA LEU A 86 -0.28 -3.03 -7.15
C LEU A 86 -0.41 -3.49 -5.69
N THR A 87 0.38 -2.94 -4.80
CA THR A 87 0.31 -3.26 -3.37
C THR A 87 0.64 -2.02 -2.52
N GLY A 88 0.51 -2.14 -1.20
CA GLY A 88 0.65 -1.00 -0.30
C GLY A 88 -0.65 -0.26 -0.06
N GLY A 89 -0.63 0.77 0.81
CA GLY A 89 -1.83 1.53 1.18
C GLY A 89 -2.50 2.24 0.02
N GLY A 90 -1.73 2.72 -0.97
CA GLY A 90 -2.26 3.35 -2.18
C GLY A 90 -3.12 2.43 -3.05
N ALA A 91 -2.87 1.12 -2.98
CA ALA A 91 -3.63 0.11 -3.71
C ALA A 91 -5.07 -0.10 -3.16
N LEU A 92 -5.38 0.49 -2.01
CA LEU A 92 -6.73 0.49 -1.43
C LEU A 92 -7.63 1.59 -2.00
N MET A 93 -7.06 2.52 -2.77
CA MET A 93 -7.82 3.64 -3.32
C MET A 93 -8.77 3.17 -4.42
N PRO A 94 -10.08 3.52 -4.34
CA PRO A 94 -11.03 3.22 -5.40
C PRO A 94 -10.56 3.73 -6.76
N GLY A 95 -10.72 2.90 -7.80
CA GLY A 95 -10.35 3.23 -9.17
C GLY A 95 -8.87 3.03 -9.53
N VAL A 96 -8.03 2.61 -8.58
CA VAL A 96 -6.58 2.47 -8.81
C VAL A 96 -6.23 1.43 -9.88
N VAL A 97 -6.99 0.35 -9.98
CA VAL A 97 -6.78 -0.69 -11.00
C VAL A 97 -7.11 -0.14 -12.38
N GLN A 98 -8.27 0.49 -12.54
CA GLN A 98 -8.71 1.08 -13.81
C GLN A 98 -7.75 2.16 -14.31
N LEU A 99 -7.31 3.04 -13.41
CA LEU A 99 -6.31 4.04 -13.74
C LEU A 99 -4.99 3.40 -14.19
N ALA A 100 -4.51 2.38 -13.48
CA ALA A 100 -3.29 1.67 -13.86
C ALA A 100 -3.44 0.96 -15.20
N GLU A 101 -4.56 0.28 -15.46
CA GLU A 101 -4.87 -0.34 -16.75
C GLU A 101 -4.80 0.68 -17.90
N SER A 102 -5.38 1.85 -17.69
CA SER A 102 -5.35 2.94 -18.67
C SER A 102 -3.94 3.44 -18.93
N VAL A 103 -3.15 3.70 -17.89
CA VAL A 103 -1.80 4.27 -18.02
C VAL A 103 -0.79 3.24 -18.57
N PHE A 104 -0.84 2.01 -18.10
CA PHE A 104 0.09 0.96 -18.53
C PHE A 104 -0.33 0.27 -19.84
N GLY A 105 -1.55 0.52 -20.32
CA GLY A 105 -2.07 -0.06 -21.59
C GLY A 105 -2.26 -1.58 -21.52
N THR A 106 -2.60 -2.12 -20.36
CA THR A 106 -2.83 -3.57 -20.15
C THR A 106 -3.96 -3.80 -19.16
N THR A 107 -4.79 -4.80 -19.41
CA THR A 107 -5.84 -5.26 -18.49
C THR A 107 -5.34 -6.27 -17.44
N ALA A 108 -4.06 -6.63 -17.49
CA ALA A 108 -3.46 -7.58 -16.57
C ALA A 108 -2.97 -6.89 -15.29
N VAL A 109 -3.79 -6.03 -14.68
CA VAL A 109 -3.51 -5.32 -13.43
C VAL A 109 -4.32 -5.95 -12.29
N ARG A 110 -3.69 -6.18 -11.15
CA ARG A 110 -4.39 -6.70 -9.96
C ARG A 110 -3.82 -6.16 -8.67
N ILE A 111 -4.62 -6.18 -7.62
CA ILE A 111 -4.17 -5.89 -6.25
C ILE A 111 -3.41 -7.10 -5.71
N GLY A 112 -2.22 -6.86 -5.17
CA GLY A 112 -1.42 -7.85 -4.45
C GLY A 112 -1.67 -7.76 -2.96
N VAL A 113 -1.95 -8.91 -2.36
CA VAL A 113 -2.07 -9.07 -0.91
C VAL A 113 -0.99 -10.03 -0.42
N PRO A 114 -0.57 -9.95 0.86
CA PRO A 114 0.34 -10.93 1.43
C PRO A 114 -0.16 -12.36 1.24
N GLY A 115 0.76 -13.27 0.89
CA GLY A 115 0.44 -14.68 0.70
C GLY A 115 -0.05 -15.38 1.96
N ASP A 116 -0.45 -16.65 1.80
CA ASP A 116 -0.90 -17.49 2.89
C ASP A 116 0.30 -18.04 3.66
N PHE A 117 0.81 -17.27 4.58
CA PHE A 117 1.85 -17.71 5.52
C PHE A 117 1.16 -18.22 6.79
N GLY A 118 1.54 -19.40 7.26
CA GLY A 118 1.00 -19.98 8.48
C GLY A 118 1.13 -19.04 9.69
N GLY A 119 0.02 -18.82 10.40
CA GLY A 119 -0.02 -17.98 11.58
C GLY A 119 -0.35 -16.49 11.35
N ILE A 120 -0.49 -16.04 10.10
CA ILE A 120 -0.95 -14.69 9.80
C ILE A 120 -2.48 -14.64 9.93
N ARG A 121 -2.98 -13.69 10.72
CA ARG A 121 -4.41 -13.43 10.82
C ARG A 121 -4.93 -12.79 9.54
N GLU A 122 -6.21 -13.02 9.23
CA GLU A 122 -6.88 -12.51 8.04
C GLU A 122 -6.82 -10.97 7.94
N GLU A 123 -6.86 -10.28 9.07
CA GLU A 123 -6.76 -8.81 9.16
C GLU A 123 -5.47 -8.22 8.55
N TYR A 124 -4.39 -9.02 8.46
CA TYR A 124 -3.10 -8.62 7.87
C TYR A 124 -2.95 -9.04 6.41
N ARG A 125 -3.95 -9.70 5.82
CA ARG A 125 -4.01 -10.07 4.40
C ARG A 125 -4.53 -8.94 3.53
N ARG A 126 -4.04 -7.76 3.76
CA ARG A 126 -4.39 -6.54 3.03
C ARG A 126 -3.16 -5.95 2.37
N PRO A 127 -3.32 -5.21 1.24
CA PRO A 127 -2.19 -4.64 0.51
C PRO A 127 -1.32 -3.70 1.37
N ASP A 128 -1.92 -2.97 2.30
CA ASP A 128 -1.23 -2.03 3.20
C ASP A 128 -0.27 -2.72 4.19
N PHE A 129 -0.46 -4.01 4.46
CA PHE A 129 0.45 -4.81 5.29
C PHE A 129 1.53 -5.57 4.51
N ALA A 130 1.53 -5.50 3.17
CA ALA A 130 2.43 -6.31 2.33
C ALA A 130 3.91 -6.14 2.69
N THR A 131 4.37 -4.92 2.94
CA THR A 131 5.76 -4.66 3.34
C THR A 131 6.08 -5.24 4.71
N ALA A 132 5.20 -5.05 5.71
CA ALA A 132 5.42 -5.56 7.06
C ALA A 132 5.46 -7.09 7.09
N VAL A 133 4.51 -7.74 6.40
CA VAL A 133 4.47 -9.20 6.29
C VAL A 133 5.69 -9.71 5.52
N GLY A 134 6.08 -9.06 4.42
CA GLY A 134 7.26 -9.42 3.65
C GLY A 134 8.56 -9.36 4.45
N LEU A 135 8.73 -8.32 5.27
CA LEU A 135 9.90 -8.19 6.16
C LEU A 135 9.95 -9.30 7.22
N VAL A 136 8.81 -9.63 7.82
CA VAL A 136 8.73 -10.72 8.81
C VAL A 136 9.04 -12.05 8.13
N ASN A 137 8.44 -12.32 6.95
CA ASN A 137 8.68 -13.57 6.23
C ASN A 137 10.14 -13.70 5.79
N GLY A 138 10.72 -12.64 5.21
CA GLY A 138 12.13 -12.64 4.81
C GLY A 138 13.08 -12.92 5.97
N TYR A 139 12.80 -12.31 7.15
CA TYR A 139 13.56 -12.61 8.37
C TYR A 139 13.43 -14.09 8.77
N PHE A 140 12.21 -14.65 8.71
CA PHE A 140 11.97 -16.05 9.04
C PHE A 140 12.71 -17.01 8.10
N GLU A 141 12.68 -16.75 6.79
CA GLU A 141 13.38 -17.55 5.80
C GLU A 141 14.89 -17.51 6.01
N GLU A 142 15.46 -16.32 6.25
CA GLU A 142 16.89 -16.14 6.42
C GLU A 142 17.43 -16.72 7.72
N PHE A 143 16.72 -16.53 8.84
CA PHE A 143 17.26 -16.85 10.18
C PHE A 143 16.62 -18.08 10.84
N CYS A 144 15.42 -18.47 10.46
CA CYS A 144 14.64 -19.55 11.08
C CYS A 144 14.29 -20.70 10.11
N GLY A 145 14.46 -20.51 8.81
CA GLY A 145 14.17 -21.48 7.77
C GLY A 145 14.98 -22.77 7.90
N PRO A 146 14.56 -23.88 7.23
CA PRO A 146 15.28 -25.16 7.27
C PRO A 146 16.71 -25.05 6.75
N ASP A 147 16.99 -24.13 5.83
CA ASP A 147 18.30 -23.88 5.24
C ASP A 147 19.08 -22.73 5.90
N SER A 148 18.60 -22.18 7.00
CA SER A 148 19.23 -21.11 7.73
C SER A 148 20.66 -21.46 8.17
N PRO A 149 21.65 -20.57 7.92
CA PRO A 149 23.03 -20.80 8.32
C PRO A 149 23.20 -21.02 9.84
N ASN A 150 22.28 -20.52 10.64
CA ASN A 150 22.26 -20.72 12.10
C ASN A 150 21.84 -22.13 12.54
N LYS A 151 21.15 -22.93 11.70
CA LYS A 151 20.81 -24.32 12.02
C LYS A 151 21.94 -25.30 11.75
N LYS A 152 22.90 -24.97 10.90
CA LYS A 152 24.05 -25.84 10.61
C LYS A 152 25.03 -25.99 11.78
N SER A 153 24.98 -25.09 12.77
CA SER A 153 25.83 -25.16 13.97
C SER A 153 25.21 -25.89 15.16
N LYS A 154 23.93 -26.30 15.10
CA LYS A 154 23.22 -26.97 16.22
C LYS A 154 22.78 -28.41 15.91
N LYS A 155 23.61 -29.19 15.20
CA LYS A 155 23.41 -30.64 15.15
C LYS A 155 24.01 -31.30 16.38
N GLY A 156 23.35 -31.13 17.52
CA GLY A 156 23.72 -31.77 18.78
C GLY A 156 23.06 -31.07 19.99
N GLN A 157 21.74 -31.16 20.07
CA GLN A 157 21.02 -31.25 21.36
C GLN A 157 19.50 -31.06 21.08
N ASN A 158 18.76 -32.11 21.46
CA ASN A 158 17.31 -32.07 21.60
C ASN A 158 16.93 -31.06 22.70
N GLU A 159 16.19 -29.97 22.33
CA GLU A 159 15.32 -29.30 23.33
C GLU A 159 14.26 -28.40 22.61
N LYS A 160 13.04 -28.84 22.76
CA LYS A 160 11.76 -28.17 23.04
C LYS A 160 11.36 -26.85 22.38
N HIS A 161 10.23 -26.94 21.76
CA HIS A 161 9.20 -26.03 21.22
C HIS A 161 8.92 -24.68 21.95
N SER A 162 9.76 -24.20 22.86
CA SER A 162 9.53 -22.97 23.66
C SER A 162 10.32 -21.73 23.19
N ASP A 163 11.23 -21.88 22.23
CA ASP A 163 12.13 -20.78 21.85
C ASP A 163 11.63 -19.87 20.72
N GLU A 164 10.64 -20.30 19.94
CA GLU A 164 10.15 -19.55 18.79
C GLU A 164 9.41 -18.26 19.20
N MET A 165 8.66 -18.30 20.28
CA MET A 165 7.96 -17.11 20.81
C MET A 165 8.93 -16.06 21.41
N GLY A 166 10.09 -16.50 21.90
CA GLY A 166 11.14 -15.63 22.45
C GLY A 166 11.87 -14.80 21.38
N LEU A 167 11.95 -15.30 20.14
CA LEU A 167 12.60 -14.59 19.02
C LEU A 167 11.74 -13.45 18.47
N ILE A 168 10.45 -13.66 18.36
CA ILE A 168 9.49 -12.63 17.95
C ILE A 168 9.47 -11.49 18.97
N GLN A 169 9.44 -11.81 20.27
CA GLN A 169 9.52 -10.79 21.34
C GLN A 169 10.85 -10.02 21.34
N LYS A 170 11.97 -10.67 21.05
CA LYS A 170 13.28 -10.02 20.93
C LYS A 170 13.37 -9.11 19.72
N PHE A 171 12.73 -9.48 18.59
CA PHE A 171 12.66 -8.65 17.39
C PHE A 171 11.87 -7.36 17.66
N PHE A 172 10.67 -7.47 18.24
CA PHE A 172 9.88 -6.29 18.58
C PHE A 172 10.59 -5.37 19.60
N LYS A 173 11.29 -5.94 20.58
CA LYS A 173 12.02 -5.17 21.60
C LYS A 173 13.26 -4.44 21.06
N LYS A 174 13.77 -4.82 19.88
CA LYS A 174 14.93 -4.21 19.25
C LYS A 174 14.55 -3.08 18.28
N PHE A 175 13.29 -3.05 17.80
CA PHE A 175 12.82 -2.10 16.78
C PHE A 175 11.71 -1.16 17.27
N PHE A 176 11.16 -1.42 18.46
CA PHE A 176 10.22 -0.56 19.17
C PHE A 176 10.62 -0.45 20.65
#